data_19a6c99bf29f4f09946c7e98d410dc1f
#
_entry.id   19a6c99bf29f4f09946c7e98d410dc1f
#
_cell.length_a   1.000
_cell.length_b   1.000
_cell.length_c   1.000
_cell.angle_alpha   90.00
_cell.angle_beta   90.00
_cell.angle_gamma   90.00
#
_symmetry.space_group_name_H-M   'P 1'
#
loop_
_entity.id
_entity.type
_entity.pdbx_description
1 polymer ?
#
loop_
_entity_poly.entity_id
_entity_poly.type
_entity_poly.pdbx_seq_one_letter_code
_entity_poly.pdbx_strand_id
1 'polypeptide(L)'
;MVMKSLFGLFSNDLSIDLGTANTLIYVRGQGIVLNEPSVVAIRQDRGPGGPKSIAAVGTEAKLMLGRTPGNITAIRPLKDGVIADFTITEKMLQHFIHKVHEARFFKPSPRVLICVPCGSTQVERRAIRESAAGAGAREVYLIEEPMAAAIGAGMPVNEARGSMVLDIGGGTSEVAVISLNGIVYSSSVRIGGDRFDDAIINYVRRNYGTLIGEATAEHIKHEIGSAYPGKEVLEIEVKGRNLSQGIPRSFTLNSNEILESLQEPLAGIVGAVKTALEQTPPELGADVADRGIVLTGGGALLADIDRLLMEETGLPVVVAEDPLTCVARGGGRALEMFDERGGDVFTVE
;
A
#
# COMPACT_ATOMS: atom_id res chain seq x y z
N MET A 1 22.24 25.44 13.37
CA MET A 1 21.09 25.78 12.49
C MET A 1 21.52 26.09 11.06
N VAL A 2 22.53 26.96 10.82
CA VAL A 2 22.97 27.36 9.47
C VAL A 2 23.46 26.18 8.58
N MET A 3 24.17 25.19 9.14
CA MET A 3 24.67 24.05 8.38
C MET A 3 23.55 23.13 7.86
N LYS A 4 22.46 22.91 8.62
CA LYS A 4 21.30 22.11 8.16
C LYS A 4 20.57 22.77 6.99
N SER A 5 20.53 24.11 6.93
CA SER A 5 19.94 24.87 5.84
C SER A 5 20.74 24.77 4.53
N LEU A 6 22.08 24.72 4.63
CA LEU A 6 22.96 24.55 3.45
C LEU A 6 22.84 23.18 2.80
N PHE A 7 22.67 22.11 3.59
CA PHE A 7 22.47 20.76 3.06
C PHE A 7 21.10 20.57 2.38
N GLY A 8 20.08 21.38 2.77
CA GLY A 8 18.78 21.38 2.12
C GLY A 8 18.79 21.84 0.65
N LEU A 9 19.76 22.68 0.25
CA LEU A 9 19.96 23.13 -1.13
C LEU A 9 20.43 21.99 -2.06
N PHE A 10 20.92 20.88 -1.50
CA PHE A 10 21.46 19.73 -2.25
C PHE A 10 20.60 18.48 -2.17
N SER A 11 19.46 18.50 -1.47
CA SER A 11 18.54 17.39 -1.37
C SER A 11 17.18 17.75 -1.94
N ASN A 12 16.60 16.86 -2.73
CA ASN A 12 15.23 17.05 -3.20
C ASN A 12 14.25 16.70 -2.08
N ASP A 13 13.13 17.41 -2.00
CA ASP A 13 12.02 17.01 -1.15
C ASP A 13 11.37 15.74 -1.70
N LEU A 14 11.02 14.82 -0.82
CA LEU A 14 10.48 13.52 -1.14
C LEU A 14 9.09 13.36 -0.58
N SER A 15 8.20 12.70 -1.34
CA SER A 15 7.03 12.05 -0.78
C SER A 15 7.24 10.55 -0.83
N ILE A 16 6.96 9.86 0.28
CA ILE A 16 7.11 8.42 0.43
C ILE A 16 5.74 7.83 0.75
N ASP A 17 5.25 6.99 -0.13
CA ASP A 17 4.19 6.04 0.17
C ASP A 17 4.84 4.78 0.73
N LEU A 18 4.70 4.58 2.04
CA LEU A 18 5.33 3.49 2.78
C LEU A 18 4.34 2.33 2.93
N GLY A 19 3.95 1.74 1.80
CA GLY A 19 2.96 0.68 1.77
C GLY A 19 3.47 -0.69 2.24
N THR A 20 2.55 -1.54 2.69
CA THR A 20 2.84 -2.92 3.14
C THR A 20 3.45 -3.77 2.03
N ALA A 21 2.95 -3.65 0.80
CA ALA A 21 3.43 -4.42 -0.35
C ALA A 21 4.58 -3.74 -1.08
N ASN A 22 4.45 -2.45 -1.37
CA ASN A 22 5.41 -1.64 -2.11
C ASN A 22 5.68 -0.31 -1.41
N THR A 23 6.90 0.18 -1.56
CA THR A 23 7.29 1.56 -1.20
C THR A 23 7.49 2.35 -2.49
N LEU A 24 6.78 3.46 -2.64
CA LEU A 24 6.94 4.38 -3.76
C LEU A 24 7.55 5.71 -3.27
N ILE A 25 8.47 6.26 -4.04
CA ILE A 25 9.06 7.59 -3.76
C ILE A 25 8.82 8.52 -4.94
N TYR A 26 8.15 9.61 -4.63
CA TYR A 26 8.00 10.76 -5.51
C TYR A 26 9.05 11.81 -5.16
N VAL A 27 9.75 12.32 -6.16
CA VAL A 27 10.69 13.43 -6.00
C VAL A 27 10.07 14.67 -6.63
N ARG A 28 10.07 15.76 -5.89
CA ARG A 28 9.57 17.05 -6.36
C ARG A 28 10.21 17.43 -7.70
N GLY A 29 9.37 17.72 -8.69
CA GLY A 29 9.77 18.08 -10.05
C GLY A 29 10.29 16.95 -10.94
N GLN A 30 10.35 15.70 -10.44
CA GLN A 30 10.79 14.52 -11.21
C GLN A 30 9.71 13.43 -11.31
N GLY A 31 8.68 13.49 -10.46
CA GLY A 31 7.65 12.44 -10.39
C GLY A 31 8.09 11.24 -9.56
N ILE A 32 7.48 10.08 -9.82
CA ILE A 32 7.82 8.82 -9.14
C ILE A 32 9.14 8.31 -9.69
N VAL A 33 10.14 8.23 -8.82
CA VAL A 33 11.51 7.79 -9.16
C VAL A 33 11.86 6.42 -8.58
N LEU A 34 11.05 5.91 -7.66
CA LEU A 34 11.24 4.58 -7.07
C LEU A 34 9.87 3.93 -6.84
N ASN A 35 9.77 2.67 -7.25
CA ASN A 35 8.67 1.77 -6.95
C ASN A 35 9.29 0.39 -6.69
N GLU A 36 9.40 0.03 -5.41
CA GLU A 36 10.08 -1.19 -4.99
C GLU A 36 9.23 -1.94 -3.96
N PRO A 37 9.24 -3.27 -3.96
CA PRO A 37 8.63 -4.06 -2.91
C PRO A 37 9.16 -3.71 -1.53
N SER A 38 8.29 -3.64 -0.52
CA SER A 38 8.65 -3.44 0.88
C SER A 38 9.16 -4.73 1.51
N VAL A 39 10.27 -5.25 0.97
CA VAL A 39 10.90 -6.52 1.39
C VAL A 39 12.39 -6.32 1.63
N VAL A 40 12.90 -6.96 2.68
CA VAL A 40 14.33 -6.94 3.04
C VAL A 40 14.81 -8.36 3.29
N ALA A 41 15.90 -8.74 2.66
CA ALA A 41 16.61 -9.98 2.95
C ALA A 41 17.78 -9.72 3.92
N ILE A 42 17.78 -10.44 5.03
CA ILE A 42 18.76 -10.31 6.12
C ILE A 42 19.62 -11.56 6.14
N ARG A 43 20.93 -11.37 6.10
CA ARG A 43 21.90 -12.43 6.34
C ARG A 43 22.37 -12.41 7.79
N GLN A 44 22.40 -13.57 8.41
CA GLN A 44 22.98 -13.77 9.73
C GLN A 44 24.16 -14.74 9.61
N ASP A 45 25.37 -14.20 9.78
CA ASP A 45 26.59 -15.00 9.71
C ASP A 45 26.93 -15.56 11.11
N ARG A 46 27.57 -16.73 11.15
CA ARG A 46 28.10 -17.38 12.38
C ARG A 46 27.06 -17.88 13.39
N GLY A 47 25.86 -18.33 12.95
CA GLY A 47 24.88 -19.01 13.80
C GLY A 47 23.97 -18.07 14.61
N PRO A 48 23.14 -18.62 15.53
CA PRO A 48 22.21 -17.84 16.32
C PRO A 48 22.95 -16.78 17.19
N GLY A 49 22.62 -15.49 16.99
CA GLY A 49 23.27 -14.37 17.69
C GLY A 49 24.43 -13.71 16.95
N GLY A 50 24.80 -14.17 15.75
CA GLY A 50 25.80 -13.51 14.92
C GLY A 50 25.34 -12.15 14.35
N PRO A 51 26.27 -11.32 13.83
CA PRO A 51 25.91 -10.02 13.26
C PRO A 51 24.96 -10.19 12.07
N LYS A 52 23.92 -9.34 12.04
CA LYS A 52 22.96 -9.27 10.96
C LYS A 52 23.40 -8.22 9.94
N SER A 53 23.41 -8.57 8.67
CA SER A 53 23.65 -7.65 7.56
C SER A 53 22.51 -7.71 6.55
N ILE A 54 22.28 -6.61 5.82
CA ILE A 54 21.33 -6.60 4.71
C ILE A 54 21.96 -7.31 3.53
N ALA A 55 21.26 -8.32 3.00
CA ALA A 55 21.68 -9.07 1.81
C ALA A 55 21.06 -8.47 0.53
N ALA A 56 19.79 -8.04 0.60
CA ALA A 56 19.07 -7.42 -0.50
C ALA A 56 17.89 -6.59 0.03
N VAL A 57 17.40 -5.65 -0.79
CA VAL A 57 16.21 -4.82 -0.52
C VAL A 57 15.36 -4.73 -1.78
N GLY A 58 14.04 -4.58 -1.63
CA GLY A 58 13.15 -4.36 -2.76
C GLY A 58 12.96 -5.59 -3.64
N THR A 59 13.02 -5.41 -4.94
CA THR A 59 12.79 -6.46 -5.95
C THR A 59 13.69 -7.67 -5.76
N GLU A 60 14.98 -7.46 -5.49
CA GLU A 60 15.91 -8.56 -5.24
C GLU A 60 15.53 -9.38 -4.01
N ALA A 61 15.12 -8.71 -2.93
CA ALA A 61 14.67 -9.38 -1.72
C ALA A 61 13.32 -10.11 -1.93
N LYS A 62 12.40 -9.55 -2.72
CA LYS A 62 11.11 -10.20 -3.07
C LYS A 62 11.34 -11.54 -3.77
N LEU A 63 12.32 -11.63 -4.68
CA LEU A 63 12.68 -12.88 -5.36
C LEU A 63 13.19 -13.97 -4.39
N MET A 64 13.65 -13.58 -3.22
CA MET A 64 14.17 -14.49 -2.18
C MET A 64 13.07 -15.02 -1.25
N LEU A 65 11.85 -14.46 -1.25
CA LEU A 65 10.76 -14.92 -0.40
C LEU A 65 10.47 -16.42 -0.64
N GLY A 66 10.49 -17.21 0.44
CA GLY A 66 10.26 -18.66 0.39
C GLY A 66 11.36 -19.48 -0.28
N ARG A 67 12.53 -18.87 -0.64
CA ARG A 67 13.61 -19.53 -1.38
C ARG A 67 15.00 -19.37 -0.73
N THR A 68 15.05 -18.85 0.50
CA THR A 68 16.30 -18.55 1.19
C THR A 68 16.90 -19.77 1.87
N PRO A 69 18.25 -19.92 1.91
CA PRO A 69 18.92 -20.88 2.79
C PRO A 69 18.80 -20.42 4.26
N GLY A 70 19.08 -21.32 5.20
CA GLY A 70 18.83 -21.09 6.64
C GLY A 70 19.56 -19.90 7.28
N ASN A 71 20.58 -19.34 6.65
CA ASN A 71 21.31 -18.16 7.12
C ASN A 71 20.83 -16.84 6.50
N ILE A 72 19.84 -16.88 5.62
CA ILE A 72 19.21 -15.71 5.01
C ILE A 72 17.70 -15.78 5.31
N THR A 73 17.11 -14.67 5.72
CA THR A 73 15.67 -14.55 5.91
C THR A 73 15.16 -13.33 5.16
N ALA A 74 14.24 -13.54 4.22
CA ALA A 74 13.52 -12.45 3.57
C ALA A 74 12.25 -12.14 4.36
N ILE A 75 12.04 -10.89 4.73
CA ILE A 75 10.92 -10.43 5.56
C ILE A 75 10.27 -9.19 4.96
N ARG A 76 9.00 -8.99 5.30
CA ARG A 76 8.27 -7.74 5.10
C ARG A 76 8.30 -6.96 6.41
N PRO A 77 9.02 -5.82 6.49
CA PRO A 77 9.12 -5.04 7.73
C PRO A 77 7.84 -4.26 8.05
N LEU A 78 6.91 -4.19 7.10
CA LEU A 78 5.57 -3.60 7.23
C LEU A 78 4.53 -4.71 7.11
N LYS A 79 3.49 -4.63 7.93
CA LYS A 79 2.37 -5.56 7.92
C LYS A 79 1.09 -4.85 8.35
N ASP A 80 0.00 -5.11 7.62
CA ASP A 80 -1.32 -4.55 7.92
C ASP A 80 -1.28 -3.00 8.10
N GLY A 81 -0.49 -2.31 7.27
CA GLY A 81 -0.32 -0.85 7.31
C GLY A 81 0.58 -0.31 8.44
N VAL A 82 1.22 -1.18 9.24
CA VAL A 82 2.04 -0.75 10.38
C VAL A 82 3.47 -1.30 10.31
N ILE A 83 4.39 -0.65 11.04
CA ILE A 83 5.77 -1.13 11.18
C ILE A 83 5.79 -2.36 12.09
N ALA A 84 6.15 -3.51 11.52
CA ALA A 84 6.35 -4.75 12.27
C ALA A 84 7.78 -4.89 12.82
N ASP A 85 8.77 -4.32 12.11
CA ASP A 85 10.17 -4.27 12.54
C ASP A 85 10.76 -2.87 12.26
N PHE A 86 10.93 -2.10 13.35
CA PHE A 86 11.44 -0.73 13.29
C PHE A 86 12.85 -0.65 12.68
N THR A 87 13.77 -1.48 13.15
CA THR A 87 15.17 -1.44 12.72
C THR A 87 15.32 -1.76 11.23
N ILE A 88 14.53 -2.72 10.76
CA ILE A 88 14.58 -3.12 9.35
C ILE A 88 13.89 -2.09 8.47
N THR A 89 12.78 -1.49 8.93
CA THR A 89 12.10 -0.38 8.22
C THR A 89 13.04 0.82 8.07
N GLU A 90 13.74 1.24 9.13
CA GLU A 90 14.72 2.32 9.06
C GLU A 90 15.80 2.04 8.01
N LYS A 91 16.36 0.82 8.01
CA LYS A 91 17.38 0.43 7.04
C LYS A 91 16.85 0.36 5.60
N MET A 92 15.62 -0.09 5.42
CA MET A 92 14.95 -0.10 4.12
C MET A 92 14.77 1.33 3.59
N LEU A 93 14.24 2.23 4.43
CA LEU A 93 14.10 3.64 4.09
C LEU A 93 15.44 4.30 3.78
N GLN A 94 16.46 4.03 4.59
CA GLN A 94 17.82 4.52 4.35
C GLN A 94 18.35 4.07 3.00
N HIS A 95 18.15 2.79 2.65
CA HIS A 95 18.54 2.26 1.34
C HIS A 95 17.81 2.98 0.20
N PHE A 96 16.49 3.15 0.28
CA PHE A 96 15.70 3.80 -0.75
C PHE A 96 16.00 5.29 -0.89
N ILE A 97 16.12 6.02 0.22
CA ILE A 97 16.53 7.45 0.21
C ILE A 97 17.93 7.60 -0.42
N HIS A 98 18.84 6.68 -0.11
CA HIS A 98 20.18 6.70 -0.71
C HIS A 98 20.13 6.42 -2.21
N LYS A 99 19.38 5.41 -2.64
CA LYS A 99 19.19 5.02 -4.04
C LYS A 99 18.63 6.18 -4.89
N VAL A 100 17.68 6.92 -4.36
CA VAL A 100 17.11 8.10 -5.04
C VAL A 100 18.11 9.24 -5.18
N HIS A 101 19.16 9.28 -4.35
CA HIS A 101 20.19 10.33 -4.35
C HIS A 101 21.56 9.82 -4.81
N GLU A 102 21.66 8.63 -5.42
CA GLU A 102 22.92 7.97 -5.79
C GLU A 102 23.85 8.81 -6.68
N ALA A 103 23.28 9.70 -7.52
CA ALA A 103 24.05 10.61 -8.38
C ALA A 103 24.64 11.82 -7.62
N ARG A 104 24.44 11.95 -6.30
CA ARG A 104 24.85 13.11 -5.52
C ARG A 104 26.11 12.85 -4.70
N PHE A 105 27.02 13.84 -4.71
CA PHE A 105 28.30 13.80 -4.00
C PHE A 105 28.16 13.89 -2.46
N PHE A 106 27.06 14.46 -1.96
CA PHE A 106 26.85 14.70 -0.54
C PHE A 106 25.72 13.79 -0.01
N LYS A 107 25.83 13.39 1.28
CA LYS A 107 24.76 12.63 1.96
C LYS A 107 23.45 13.40 1.86
N PRO A 108 22.37 12.77 1.38
CA PRO A 108 21.08 13.42 1.29
C PRO A 108 20.53 13.73 2.69
N SER A 109 19.86 14.86 2.84
CA SER A 109 19.12 15.23 4.04
C SER A 109 17.81 15.88 3.60
N PRO A 110 16.88 15.10 2.99
CA PRO A 110 15.65 15.62 2.42
C PRO A 110 14.65 16.05 3.49
N ARG A 111 13.72 16.92 3.12
CA ARG A 111 12.41 17.04 3.74
C ARG A 111 11.56 15.91 3.16
N VAL A 112 10.87 15.17 4.03
CA VAL A 112 10.11 13.98 3.64
C VAL A 112 8.67 14.11 4.11
N LEU A 113 7.71 13.91 3.20
CA LEU A 113 6.31 13.70 3.50
C LEU A 113 6.01 12.21 3.38
N ILE A 114 5.48 11.58 4.43
CA ILE A 114 5.14 10.16 4.43
C ILE A 114 3.64 9.98 4.52
N CYS A 115 3.10 9.15 3.64
CA CYS A 115 1.71 8.74 3.68
C CYS A 115 1.53 7.69 4.78
N VAL A 116 0.48 7.83 5.59
CA VAL A 116 0.19 6.95 6.73
C VAL A 116 -1.29 6.56 6.72
N PRO A 117 -1.64 5.34 7.12
CA PRO A 117 -3.02 4.94 7.26
C PRO A 117 -3.81 5.87 8.21
N CYS A 118 -5.07 6.16 7.88
CA CYS A 118 -5.92 7.03 8.71
C CYS A 118 -6.17 6.44 10.10
N GLY A 119 -6.15 5.10 10.23
CA GLY A 119 -6.25 4.39 11.50
C GLY A 119 -4.96 4.30 12.32
N SER A 120 -3.85 4.95 11.89
CA SER A 120 -2.58 4.88 12.59
C SER A 120 -2.64 5.52 13.96
N THR A 121 -2.16 4.81 14.98
CA THR A 121 -2.00 5.30 16.34
C THR A 121 -0.86 6.31 16.45
N GLN A 122 -0.86 7.15 17.49
CA GLN A 122 0.24 8.09 17.76
C GLN A 122 1.60 7.39 17.92
N VAL A 123 1.61 6.16 18.46
CA VAL A 123 2.82 5.36 18.59
C VAL A 123 3.36 4.94 17.22
N GLU A 124 2.48 4.50 16.32
CA GLU A 124 2.83 4.12 14.96
C GLU A 124 3.31 5.33 14.14
N ARG A 125 2.59 6.47 14.22
CA ARG A 125 3.00 7.74 13.58
C ARG A 125 4.38 8.19 14.06
N ARG A 126 4.65 8.09 15.36
CA ARG A 126 5.95 8.38 15.95
C ARG A 126 7.04 7.42 15.42
N ALA A 127 6.76 6.13 15.37
CA ALA A 127 7.70 5.13 14.86
C ALA A 127 8.09 5.42 13.40
N ILE A 128 7.14 5.81 12.56
CA ILE A 128 7.39 6.21 11.16
C ILE A 128 8.30 7.45 11.10
N ARG A 129 8.00 8.50 11.91
CA ARG A 129 8.85 9.72 11.96
C ARG A 129 10.27 9.40 12.41
N GLU A 130 10.42 8.58 13.45
CA GLU A 130 11.74 8.17 13.97
C GLU A 130 12.52 7.33 12.95
N SER A 131 11.87 6.40 12.24
CA SER A 131 12.48 5.61 11.16
C SER A 131 12.99 6.50 10.01
N ALA A 132 12.20 7.47 9.58
CA ALA A 132 12.59 8.37 8.51
C ALA A 132 13.71 9.32 8.94
N ALA A 133 13.66 9.84 10.17
CA ALA A 133 14.74 10.65 10.74
C ALA A 133 16.04 9.87 10.87
N GLY A 134 15.99 8.62 11.35
CA GLY A 134 17.13 7.70 11.40
C GLY A 134 17.70 7.38 10.01
N ALA A 135 16.84 7.31 9.00
CA ALA A 135 17.24 7.11 7.60
C ALA A 135 17.90 8.36 6.97
N GLY A 136 17.89 9.52 7.65
CA GLY A 136 18.59 10.73 7.22
C GLY A 136 17.70 11.91 6.82
N ALA A 137 16.38 11.81 6.97
CA ALA A 137 15.49 12.94 6.75
C ALA A 137 15.76 14.07 7.75
N ARG A 138 15.76 15.34 7.27
CA ARG A 138 15.94 16.53 8.13
C ARG A 138 14.64 16.97 8.81
N GLU A 139 13.53 16.79 8.10
CA GLU A 139 12.17 17.12 8.51
C GLU A 139 11.24 16.03 8.00
N VAL A 140 10.30 15.60 8.83
CA VAL A 140 9.34 14.53 8.49
C VAL A 140 7.93 15.04 8.77
N TYR A 141 7.13 15.06 7.73
CA TYR A 141 5.70 15.36 7.76
C TYR A 141 4.90 14.11 7.44
N LEU A 142 3.67 14.04 7.94
CA LEU A 142 2.76 12.93 7.67
C LEU A 142 1.50 13.45 6.97
N ILE A 143 0.97 12.67 6.05
CA ILE A 143 -0.33 12.88 5.42
C ILE A 143 -1.11 11.57 5.47
N GLU A 144 -2.41 11.62 5.70
CA GLU A 144 -3.23 10.40 5.67
C GLU A 144 -3.38 9.86 4.23
N GLU A 145 -3.20 8.55 4.08
CA GLU A 145 -3.25 7.86 2.78
C GLU A 145 -4.49 8.21 1.95
N PRO A 146 -5.73 8.20 2.50
CA PRO A 146 -6.91 8.52 1.69
C PRO A 146 -6.94 9.98 1.20
N MET A 147 -6.38 10.94 1.96
CA MET A 147 -6.22 12.32 1.49
C MET A 147 -5.21 12.39 0.35
N ALA A 148 -4.06 11.74 0.50
CA ALA A 148 -3.07 11.65 -0.56
C ALA A 148 -3.63 10.95 -1.80
N ALA A 149 -4.34 9.83 -1.63
CA ALA A 149 -5.00 9.10 -2.71
C ALA A 149 -5.97 9.99 -3.51
N ALA A 150 -6.82 10.73 -2.82
CA ALA A 150 -7.77 11.65 -3.45
C ALA A 150 -7.09 12.78 -4.23
N ILE A 151 -6.05 13.40 -3.65
CA ILE A 151 -5.23 14.42 -4.35
C ILE A 151 -4.55 13.81 -5.58
N GLY A 152 -3.99 12.61 -5.45
CA GLY A 152 -3.32 11.90 -6.53
C GLY A 152 -4.24 11.48 -7.66
N ALA A 153 -5.47 11.11 -7.33
CA ALA A 153 -6.54 10.82 -8.30
C ALA A 153 -7.12 12.08 -8.96
N GLY A 154 -6.69 13.29 -8.53
CA GLY A 154 -7.18 14.55 -9.08
C GLY A 154 -8.60 14.93 -8.62
N MET A 155 -9.04 14.41 -7.48
CA MET A 155 -10.33 14.74 -6.92
C MET A 155 -10.36 16.20 -6.40
N PRO A 156 -11.51 16.89 -6.47
CA PRO A 156 -11.63 18.28 -6.02
C PRO A 156 -11.80 18.36 -4.49
N VAL A 157 -10.73 18.02 -3.74
CA VAL A 157 -10.74 17.95 -2.27
C VAL A 157 -10.97 19.28 -1.58
N ASN A 158 -10.74 20.42 -2.25
CA ASN A 158 -10.87 21.77 -1.73
C ASN A 158 -12.28 22.36 -1.87
N GLU A 159 -13.18 21.69 -2.57
CA GLU A 159 -14.57 22.15 -2.73
C GLU A 159 -15.40 21.87 -1.49
N ALA A 160 -16.46 22.69 -1.26
CA ALA A 160 -17.49 22.44 -0.26
C ALA A 160 -18.48 21.36 -0.73
N ARG A 161 -17.98 20.22 -1.13
CA ARG A 161 -18.72 19.06 -1.66
C ARG A 161 -18.07 17.76 -1.24
N GLY A 162 -18.90 16.73 -1.00
CA GLY A 162 -18.45 15.41 -0.64
C GLY A 162 -17.71 14.70 -1.80
N SER A 163 -16.51 14.25 -1.53
CA SER A 163 -15.73 13.38 -2.42
C SER A 163 -15.37 12.10 -1.66
N MET A 164 -15.71 10.92 -2.20
CA MET A 164 -15.44 9.64 -1.54
C MET A 164 -14.34 8.88 -2.29
N VAL A 165 -13.32 8.47 -1.55
CA VAL A 165 -12.22 7.64 -2.03
C VAL A 165 -12.18 6.33 -1.27
N LEU A 166 -11.88 5.24 -1.97
CA LEU A 166 -11.54 3.94 -1.40
C LEU A 166 -10.17 3.53 -1.93
N ASP A 167 -9.18 3.54 -1.04
CA ASP A 167 -7.83 3.09 -1.34
C ASP A 167 -7.63 1.66 -0.85
N ILE A 168 -7.36 0.73 -1.78
CA ILE A 168 -7.15 -0.68 -1.48
C ILE A 168 -5.67 -1.01 -1.66
N GLY A 169 -4.94 -0.98 -0.56
CA GLY A 169 -3.52 -1.27 -0.51
C GLY A 169 -3.18 -2.77 -0.44
N GLY A 170 -1.92 -3.07 -0.11
CA GLY A 170 -1.48 -4.44 0.14
C GLY A 170 -1.98 -4.98 1.48
N GLY A 171 -1.88 -4.20 2.56
CA GLY A 171 -2.23 -4.62 3.92
C GLY A 171 -3.56 -4.07 4.42
N THR A 172 -3.99 -2.91 3.94
CA THR A 172 -5.17 -2.17 4.40
C THR A 172 -6.05 -1.74 3.25
N SER A 173 -7.33 -1.51 3.54
CA SER A 173 -8.23 -0.73 2.70
C SER A 173 -8.78 0.43 3.49
N GLU A 174 -8.71 1.63 2.90
CA GLU A 174 -9.07 2.87 3.55
C GLU A 174 -10.19 3.57 2.78
N VAL A 175 -11.25 3.88 3.47
CA VAL A 175 -12.36 4.66 2.92
C VAL A 175 -12.42 6.00 3.59
N ALA A 176 -12.56 7.08 2.81
CA ALA A 176 -12.76 8.41 3.38
C ALA A 176 -13.72 9.25 2.54
N VAL A 177 -14.42 10.13 3.23
CA VAL A 177 -15.21 11.22 2.66
C VAL A 177 -14.51 12.53 2.99
N ILE A 178 -14.21 13.31 1.96
CA ILE A 178 -13.36 14.50 2.00
C ILE A 178 -14.18 15.70 1.52
N SER A 179 -14.04 16.84 2.19
CA SER A 179 -14.60 18.12 1.82
C SER A 179 -13.75 19.26 2.41
N LEU A 180 -13.60 20.38 1.69
CA LEU A 180 -12.89 21.58 2.16
C LEU A 180 -11.47 21.31 2.68
N ASN A 181 -10.72 20.45 2.00
CA ASN A 181 -9.38 19.96 2.37
C ASN A 181 -9.34 19.18 3.71
N GLY A 182 -10.48 18.77 4.25
CA GLY A 182 -10.57 17.99 5.49
C GLY A 182 -11.20 16.63 5.26
N ILE A 183 -10.79 15.66 6.06
CA ILE A 183 -11.45 14.35 6.13
C ILE A 183 -12.64 14.48 7.06
N VAL A 184 -13.85 14.28 6.54
CA VAL A 184 -15.10 14.33 7.30
C VAL A 184 -15.38 13.01 8.01
N TYR A 185 -15.09 11.92 7.32
CA TYR A 185 -15.15 10.57 7.86
C TYR A 185 -14.05 9.73 7.23
N SER A 186 -13.41 8.88 8.02
CA SER A 186 -12.49 7.86 7.51
C SER A 186 -12.57 6.59 8.34
N SER A 187 -12.29 5.48 7.68
CA SER A 187 -12.17 4.16 8.29
C SER A 187 -11.11 3.35 7.58
N SER A 188 -10.33 2.60 8.35
CA SER A 188 -9.31 1.67 7.86
C SER A 188 -9.65 0.25 8.30
N VAL A 189 -9.61 -0.69 7.37
CA VAL A 189 -9.75 -2.12 7.64
C VAL A 189 -8.48 -2.85 7.21
N ARG A 190 -8.04 -3.84 8.01
CA ARG A 190 -6.83 -4.65 7.71
C ARG A 190 -7.12 -5.74 6.69
N ILE A 191 -7.64 -5.31 5.55
CA ILE A 191 -7.96 -6.14 4.39
C ILE A 191 -7.37 -5.44 3.17
N GLY A 192 -6.55 -6.14 2.40
CA GLY A 192 -5.92 -5.68 1.18
C GLY A 192 -5.43 -6.86 0.36
N GLY A 193 -4.50 -6.62 -0.55
CA GLY A 193 -3.94 -7.62 -1.45
C GLY A 193 -3.38 -8.86 -0.75
N ASP A 194 -2.74 -8.68 0.40
CA ASP A 194 -2.16 -9.79 1.19
C ASP A 194 -3.25 -10.71 1.74
N ARG A 195 -4.43 -10.16 2.13
CA ARG A 195 -5.57 -10.96 2.57
C ARG A 195 -6.20 -11.73 1.43
N PHE A 196 -6.18 -11.19 0.21
CA PHE A 196 -6.61 -11.94 -0.97
C PHE A 196 -5.68 -13.12 -1.23
N ASP A 197 -4.36 -12.93 -1.12
CA ASP A 197 -3.38 -14.01 -1.28
C ASP A 197 -3.54 -15.08 -0.21
N ASP A 198 -3.71 -14.70 1.06
CA ASP A 198 -4.00 -15.61 2.18
C ASP A 198 -5.28 -16.43 1.94
N ALA A 199 -6.33 -15.79 1.44
CA ALA A 199 -7.59 -16.45 1.13
C ALA A 199 -7.43 -17.53 0.05
N ILE A 200 -6.66 -17.22 -1.02
CA ILE A 200 -6.32 -18.17 -2.08
C ILE A 200 -5.48 -19.34 -1.54
N ILE A 201 -4.44 -19.07 -0.73
CA ILE A 201 -3.60 -20.09 -0.09
C ILE A 201 -4.48 -21.04 0.75
N ASN A 202 -5.39 -20.48 1.56
CA ASN A 202 -6.27 -21.24 2.43
C ASN A 202 -7.30 -22.05 1.64
N TYR A 203 -7.81 -21.51 0.54
CA TYR A 203 -8.73 -22.23 -0.36
C TYR A 203 -8.04 -23.45 -0.98
N VAL A 204 -6.86 -23.26 -1.55
CA VAL A 204 -6.05 -24.35 -2.15
C VAL A 204 -5.68 -25.39 -1.12
N ARG A 205 -5.31 -24.97 0.09
CA ARG A 205 -5.00 -25.90 1.18
C ARG A 205 -6.20 -26.76 1.56
N ARG A 206 -7.39 -26.17 1.67
CA ARG A 206 -8.62 -26.89 2.09
C ARG A 206 -9.17 -27.80 1.00
N ASN A 207 -9.26 -27.29 -0.24
CA ASN A 207 -9.95 -27.98 -1.31
C ASN A 207 -9.05 -28.93 -2.12
N TYR A 208 -7.75 -28.63 -2.20
CA TYR A 208 -6.79 -29.42 -2.97
C TYR A 208 -5.78 -30.19 -2.11
N GLY A 209 -5.78 -29.99 -0.78
CA GLY A 209 -4.79 -30.61 0.12
C GLY A 209 -3.36 -30.26 -0.27
N THR A 210 -3.16 -29.09 -0.86
CA THR A 210 -1.89 -28.65 -1.44
C THR A 210 -1.47 -27.31 -0.85
N LEU A 211 -0.19 -27.17 -0.54
CA LEU A 211 0.39 -25.92 -0.05
C LEU A 211 1.06 -25.18 -1.21
N ILE A 212 0.66 -23.94 -1.41
CA ILE A 212 1.31 -22.96 -2.31
C ILE A 212 1.92 -21.82 -1.49
N GLY A 213 2.89 -21.11 -2.06
CA GLY A 213 3.48 -19.93 -1.44
C GLY A 213 2.79 -18.63 -1.85
N GLU A 214 3.12 -17.53 -1.15
CA GLU A 214 2.58 -16.18 -1.40
C GLU A 214 2.76 -15.75 -2.87
N ALA A 215 3.95 -15.93 -3.45
CA ALA A 215 4.21 -15.58 -4.85
C ALA A 215 3.32 -16.34 -5.86
N THR A 216 2.96 -17.57 -5.54
CA THR A 216 2.04 -18.37 -6.37
C THR A 216 0.60 -17.85 -6.21
N ALA A 217 0.19 -17.51 -5.00
CA ALA A 217 -1.14 -16.94 -4.74
C ALA A 217 -1.30 -15.56 -5.40
N GLU A 218 -0.31 -14.69 -5.27
CA GLU A 218 -0.27 -13.39 -5.95
C GLU A 218 -0.39 -13.57 -7.48
N HIS A 219 0.34 -14.53 -8.06
CA HIS A 219 0.24 -14.84 -9.49
C HIS A 219 -1.16 -15.32 -9.89
N ILE A 220 -1.76 -16.24 -9.13
CA ILE A 220 -3.14 -16.71 -9.39
C ILE A 220 -4.13 -15.54 -9.34
N LYS A 221 -4.02 -14.69 -8.33
CA LYS A 221 -4.86 -13.49 -8.18
C LYS A 221 -4.76 -12.57 -9.40
N HIS A 222 -3.56 -12.35 -9.92
CA HIS A 222 -3.35 -11.46 -11.08
C HIS A 222 -3.88 -12.08 -12.38
N GLU A 223 -3.75 -13.39 -12.58
CA GLU A 223 -4.11 -14.05 -13.83
C GLU A 223 -5.61 -14.33 -13.95
N ILE A 224 -6.24 -14.80 -12.85
CA ILE A 224 -7.64 -15.28 -12.88
C ILE A 224 -8.50 -14.75 -11.73
N GLY A 225 -7.97 -13.83 -10.90
CA GLY A 225 -8.72 -13.24 -9.79
C GLY A 225 -9.76 -12.25 -10.28
N SER A 226 -10.97 -12.34 -9.72
CA SER A 226 -12.06 -11.40 -9.98
C SER A 226 -12.91 -11.22 -8.73
N ALA A 227 -13.45 -10.01 -8.55
CA ALA A 227 -14.37 -9.71 -7.47
C ALA A 227 -15.84 -10.00 -7.82
N TYR A 228 -16.13 -10.29 -9.08
CA TYR A 228 -17.47 -10.52 -9.61
C TYR A 228 -17.47 -11.66 -10.64
N PRO A 229 -18.57 -12.41 -10.82
CA PRO A 229 -18.65 -13.46 -11.85
C PRO A 229 -18.34 -12.93 -13.24
N GLY A 230 -17.30 -13.45 -13.87
CA GLY A 230 -16.93 -13.11 -15.24
C GLY A 230 -17.86 -13.75 -16.28
N LYS A 231 -17.77 -13.28 -17.54
CA LYS A 231 -18.49 -13.87 -18.66
C LYS A 231 -17.92 -15.23 -19.08
N GLU A 232 -16.63 -15.41 -18.88
CA GLU A 232 -15.90 -16.63 -19.21
C GLU A 232 -15.17 -17.14 -17.97
N VAL A 233 -15.05 -18.46 -17.86
CA VAL A 233 -14.29 -19.10 -16.80
C VAL A 233 -12.84 -19.21 -17.26
N LEU A 234 -11.94 -18.51 -16.57
CA LEU A 234 -10.49 -18.59 -16.81
C LEU A 234 -9.89 -19.74 -16.01
N GLU A 235 -8.87 -20.38 -16.55
CA GLU A 235 -8.15 -21.49 -15.89
C GLU A 235 -6.66 -21.23 -15.83
N ILE A 236 -6.03 -21.70 -14.75
CA ILE A 236 -4.58 -21.66 -14.56
C ILE A 236 -4.06 -22.97 -14.01
N GLU A 237 -2.98 -23.49 -14.60
CA GLU A 237 -2.24 -24.63 -14.03
C GLU A 237 -1.21 -24.12 -13.03
N VAL A 238 -1.25 -24.65 -11.83
CA VAL A 238 -0.34 -24.28 -10.73
C VAL A 238 0.33 -25.50 -10.12
N LYS A 239 1.48 -25.28 -9.47
CA LYS A 239 2.25 -26.32 -8.77
C LYS A 239 2.32 -25.98 -7.29
N GLY A 240 2.13 -26.99 -6.46
CA GLY A 240 2.25 -26.88 -5.02
C GLY A 240 2.73 -28.18 -4.40
N ARG A 241 2.93 -28.18 -3.09
CA ARG A 241 3.32 -29.37 -2.33
C ARG A 241 2.08 -30.08 -1.79
N ASN A 242 1.86 -31.32 -2.21
CA ASN A 242 0.80 -32.16 -1.64
C ASN A 242 1.07 -32.39 -0.14
N LEU A 243 0.11 -32.09 0.71
CA LEU A 243 0.26 -32.16 2.17
C LEU A 243 0.33 -33.60 2.70
N SER A 244 -0.36 -34.55 2.05
CA SER A 244 -0.39 -35.94 2.50
C SER A 244 0.86 -36.71 2.09
N GLN A 245 1.42 -36.40 0.92
CA GLN A 245 2.54 -37.13 0.33
C GLN A 245 3.88 -36.39 0.43
N GLY A 246 3.85 -35.06 0.67
CA GLY A 246 5.04 -34.22 0.75
C GLY A 246 5.71 -33.90 -0.58
N ILE A 247 5.19 -34.41 -1.72
CA ILE A 247 5.75 -34.28 -3.06
C ILE A 247 5.11 -33.12 -3.85
N PRO A 248 5.80 -32.55 -4.86
CA PRO A 248 5.20 -31.61 -5.79
C PRO A 248 4.02 -32.21 -6.55
N ARG A 249 2.96 -31.42 -6.74
CA ARG A 249 1.77 -31.76 -7.53
C ARG A 249 1.35 -30.57 -8.39
N SER A 250 0.98 -30.83 -9.64
CA SER A 250 0.26 -29.88 -10.50
C SER A 250 -1.24 -30.09 -10.37
N PHE A 251 -2.00 -28.98 -10.48
CA PHE A 251 -3.46 -28.98 -10.50
C PHE A 251 -3.96 -27.71 -11.20
N THR A 252 -5.20 -27.74 -11.69
CA THR A 252 -5.83 -26.60 -12.35
C THR A 252 -6.80 -25.94 -11.40
N LEU A 253 -6.79 -24.62 -11.37
CA LEU A 253 -7.75 -23.74 -10.69
C LEU A 253 -8.50 -22.95 -11.73
N ASN A 254 -9.73 -22.55 -11.41
CA ASN A 254 -10.53 -21.68 -12.25
C ASN A 254 -10.96 -20.39 -11.53
N SER A 255 -11.37 -19.39 -12.29
CA SER A 255 -11.72 -18.06 -11.77
C SER A 255 -12.93 -18.08 -10.82
N ASN A 256 -13.87 -19.03 -10.94
CA ASN A 256 -14.99 -19.16 -10.01
C ASN A 256 -14.53 -19.62 -8.62
N GLU A 257 -13.55 -20.53 -8.57
CA GLU A 257 -12.94 -20.97 -7.31
C GLU A 257 -12.19 -19.85 -6.61
N ILE A 258 -11.50 -19.00 -7.39
CA ILE A 258 -10.81 -17.83 -6.83
C ILE A 258 -11.84 -16.81 -6.34
N LEU A 259 -12.89 -16.53 -7.09
CA LEU A 259 -13.99 -15.67 -6.64
C LEU A 259 -14.61 -16.20 -5.33
N GLU A 260 -14.85 -17.51 -5.21
CA GLU A 260 -15.34 -18.12 -3.96
C GLU A 260 -14.37 -17.87 -2.80
N SER A 261 -13.07 -18.01 -3.04
CA SER A 261 -12.04 -17.78 -2.02
C SER A 261 -12.00 -16.34 -1.52
N LEU A 262 -12.31 -15.37 -2.38
CA LEU A 262 -12.23 -13.93 -2.10
C LEU A 262 -13.51 -13.35 -1.46
N GLN A 263 -14.60 -14.13 -1.30
CA GLN A 263 -15.88 -13.62 -0.77
C GLN A 263 -15.75 -12.95 0.59
N GLU A 264 -15.02 -13.58 1.53
CA GLU A 264 -14.87 -13.07 2.89
C GLU A 264 -14.12 -11.71 2.93
N PRO A 265 -12.91 -11.57 2.37
CA PRO A 265 -12.21 -10.28 2.35
C PRO A 265 -12.96 -9.21 1.54
N LEU A 266 -13.60 -9.55 0.43
CA LEU A 266 -14.40 -8.60 -0.35
C LEU A 266 -15.61 -8.07 0.45
N ALA A 267 -16.32 -8.96 1.16
CA ALA A 267 -17.43 -8.56 2.03
C ALA A 267 -16.98 -7.60 3.13
N GLY A 268 -15.77 -7.76 3.65
CA GLY A 268 -15.18 -6.84 4.63
C GLY A 268 -14.95 -5.44 4.07
N ILE A 269 -14.48 -5.32 2.83
CA ILE A 269 -14.29 -4.03 2.15
C ILE A 269 -15.65 -3.38 1.87
N VAL A 270 -16.60 -4.13 1.31
CA VAL A 270 -17.97 -3.66 1.07
C VAL A 270 -18.62 -3.15 2.36
N GLY A 271 -18.45 -3.88 3.47
CA GLY A 271 -18.95 -3.47 4.79
C GLY A 271 -18.36 -2.14 5.26
N ALA A 272 -17.06 -1.92 5.06
CA ALA A 272 -16.41 -0.66 5.40
C ALA A 272 -16.97 0.52 4.58
N VAL A 273 -17.19 0.31 3.27
CA VAL A 273 -17.79 1.33 2.38
C VAL A 273 -19.22 1.67 2.82
N LYS A 274 -20.07 0.67 3.09
CA LYS A 274 -21.45 0.87 3.57
C LYS A 274 -21.47 1.64 4.89
N THR A 275 -20.60 1.29 5.84
CA THR A 275 -20.47 2.00 7.11
C THR A 275 -20.06 3.46 6.89
N ALA A 276 -19.12 3.72 5.97
CA ALA A 276 -18.72 5.09 5.66
C ALA A 276 -19.87 5.93 5.08
N LEU A 277 -20.68 5.34 4.21
CA LEU A 277 -21.88 6.01 3.66
C LEU A 277 -22.92 6.33 4.75
N GLU A 278 -23.14 5.38 5.67
CA GLU A 278 -24.06 5.57 6.81
C GLU A 278 -23.60 6.68 7.77
N GLN A 279 -22.29 6.85 7.95
CA GLN A 279 -21.71 7.86 8.83
C GLN A 279 -21.49 9.22 8.16
N THR A 280 -21.70 9.29 6.85
CA THR A 280 -21.53 10.54 6.07
C THR A 280 -22.72 11.48 6.32
N PRO A 281 -22.48 12.79 6.61
CA PRO A 281 -23.54 13.78 6.70
C PRO A 281 -24.43 13.81 5.45
N PRO A 282 -25.75 14.03 5.57
CA PRO A 282 -26.71 13.89 4.46
C PRO A 282 -26.35 14.71 3.21
N GLU A 283 -25.90 15.96 3.38
CA GLU A 283 -25.54 16.84 2.27
C GLU A 283 -24.34 16.29 1.48
N LEU A 284 -23.32 15.80 2.19
CA LEU A 284 -22.15 15.19 1.56
C LEU A 284 -22.48 13.80 0.98
N GLY A 285 -23.40 13.08 1.62
CA GLY A 285 -23.94 11.81 1.09
C GLY A 285 -24.65 12.00 -0.26
N ALA A 286 -25.39 13.09 -0.42
CA ALA A 286 -26.01 13.45 -1.69
C ALA A 286 -24.95 13.74 -2.78
N ASP A 287 -23.89 14.48 -2.43
CA ASP A 287 -22.78 14.72 -3.35
C ASP A 287 -22.07 13.41 -3.77
N VAL A 288 -21.87 12.49 -2.81
CA VAL A 288 -21.29 11.16 -3.10
C VAL A 288 -22.20 10.32 -3.99
N ALA A 289 -23.53 10.42 -3.81
CA ALA A 289 -24.48 9.73 -4.69
C ALA A 289 -24.39 10.21 -6.15
N ASP A 290 -24.14 11.50 -6.36
CA ASP A 290 -23.98 12.08 -7.71
C ASP A 290 -22.59 11.81 -8.31
N ARG A 291 -21.52 11.88 -7.52
CA ARG A 291 -20.12 11.78 -8.00
C ARG A 291 -19.57 10.37 -7.97
N GLY A 292 -20.11 9.51 -7.11
CA GLY A 292 -19.66 8.14 -6.90
C GLY A 292 -18.42 8.02 -6.03
N ILE A 293 -17.83 6.84 -6.08
CA ILE A 293 -16.65 6.42 -5.32
C ILE A 293 -15.46 6.29 -6.28
N VAL A 294 -14.32 6.87 -5.93
CA VAL A 294 -13.08 6.70 -6.67
C VAL A 294 -12.22 5.63 -6.00
N LEU A 295 -11.84 4.61 -6.78
CA LEU A 295 -10.97 3.51 -6.32
C LEU A 295 -9.51 3.83 -6.62
N THR A 296 -8.65 3.64 -5.62
CA THR A 296 -7.21 3.79 -5.71
C THR A 296 -6.50 2.59 -5.08
N GLY A 297 -5.16 2.57 -5.15
CA GLY A 297 -4.35 1.48 -4.64
C GLY A 297 -4.25 0.27 -5.58
N GLY A 298 -3.33 -0.62 -5.26
CA GLY A 298 -3.07 -1.82 -6.07
C GLY A 298 -4.23 -2.82 -6.09
N GLY A 299 -5.02 -2.88 -5.03
CA GLY A 299 -6.21 -3.74 -4.95
C GLY A 299 -7.35 -3.29 -5.86
N ALA A 300 -7.39 -2.02 -6.29
CA ALA A 300 -8.33 -1.53 -7.28
C ALA A 300 -8.15 -2.16 -8.67
N LEU A 301 -7.02 -2.82 -8.90
CA LEU A 301 -6.72 -3.57 -10.13
C LEU A 301 -7.32 -4.99 -10.14
N LEU A 302 -7.89 -5.47 -9.03
CA LEU A 302 -8.63 -6.73 -9.03
C LEU A 302 -9.82 -6.61 -10.00
N ALA A 303 -9.92 -7.57 -10.93
CA ALA A 303 -10.96 -7.51 -11.96
C ALA A 303 -12.37 -7.40 -11.34
N ASP A 304 -13.21 -6.55 -11.96
CA ASP A 304 -14.62 -6.34 -11.61
C ASP A 304 -14.87 -5.88 -10.13
N ILE A 305 -13.87 -5.34 -9.42
CA ILE A 305 -14.08 -4.82 -8.06
C ILE A 305 -14.98 -3.57 -8.04
N ASP A 306 -14.86 -2.74 -9.04
CA ASP A 306 -15.74 -1.59 -9.28
C ASP A 306 -17.20 -2.04 -9.49
N ARG A 307 -17.41 -3.09 -10.28
CA ARG A 307 -18.71 -3.68 -10.51
C ARG A 307 -19.34 -4.25 -9.24
N LEU A 308 -18.56 -4.99 -8.43
CA LEU A 308 -19.03 -5.47 -7.13
C LEU A 308 -19.51 -4.31 -6.26
N LEU A 309 -18.71 -3.26 -6.15
CA LEU A 309 -19.03 -2.10 -5.32
C LEU A 309 -20.23 -1.32 -5.87
N MET A 310 -20.36 -1.16 -7.19
CA MET A 310 -21.55 -0.55 -7.81
C MET A 310 -22.83 -1.32 -7.47
N GLU A 311 -22.79 -2.65 -7.53
CA GLU A 311 -23.97 -3.48 -7.23
C GLU A 311 -24.33 -3.44 -5.74
N GLU A 312 -23.33 -3.48 -4.86
CA GLU A 312 -23.52 -3.51 -3.42
C GLU A 312 -23.91 -2.16 -2.79
N THR A 313 -23.55 -1.04 -3.44
CA THR A 313 -23.82 0.31 -2.93
C THR A 313 -24.89 1.06 -3.71
N GLY A 314 -25.15 0.68 -4.95
CA GLY A 314 -26.00 1.43 -5.88
C GLY A 314 -25.39 2.73 -6.38
N LEU A 315 -24.10 2.98 -6.12
CA LEU A 315 -23.39 4.21 -6.48
C LEU A 315 -22.50 3.99 -7.71
N PRO A 316 -22.22 5.03 -8.51
CA PRO A 316 -21.17 4.97 -9.51
C PRO A 316 -19.81 4.69 -8.85
N VAL A 317 -19.01 3.84 -9.45
CA VAL A 317 -17.65 3.53 -8.97
C VAL A 317 -16.68 3.62 -10.12
N VAL A 318 -15.57 4.36 -9.94
CA VAL A 318 -14.57 4.60 -10.97
C VAL A 318 -13.19 4.27 -10.46
N VAL A 319 -12.46 3.43 -11.18
CA VAL A 319 -11.04 3.18 -10.90
C VAL A 319 -10.22 4.38 -11.38
N ALA A 320 -9.40 4.94 -10.53
CA ALA A 320 -8.53 6.06 -10.85
C ALA A 320 -7.53 5.68 -11.97
N GLU A 321 -7.06 6.67 -12.71
CA GLU A 321 -5.96 6.48 -13.64
C GLU A 321 -4.68 6.15 -12.85
N ASP A 322 -4.03 5.02 -13.20
CA ASP A 322 -2.85 4.51 -12.52
C ASP A 322 -3.03 4.42 -10.99
N PRO A 323 -3.99 3.59 -10.51
CA PRO A 323 -4.46 3.61 -9.14
C PRO A 323 -3.35 3.25 -8.13
N LEU A 324 -2.38 2.42 -8.52
CA LEU A 324 -1.23 2.02 -7.70
C LEU A 324 -0.38 3.22 -7.26
N THR A 325 -0.35 4.29 -8.04
CA THR A 325 0.54 5.43 -7.82
C THR A 325 -0.17 6.65 -7.23
N CYS A 326 -1.50 6.59 -7.03
CA CYS A 326 -2.28 7.73 -6.55
C CYS A 326 -1.77 8.29 -5.23
N VAL A 327 -1.51 7.45 -4.23
CA VAL A 327 -1.01 7.89 -2.91
C VAL A 327 0.32 8.63 -3.05
N ALA A 328 1.29 8.04 -3.76
CA ALA A 328 2.60 8.66 -3.96
C ALA A 328 2.54 9.96 -4.76
N ARG A 329 1.72 10.03 -5.82
CA ARG A 329 1.50 11.26 -6.61
C ARG A 329 0.83 12.34 -5.78
N GLY A 330 -0.16 11.96 -4.97
CA GLY A 330 -0.88 12.90 -4.12
C GLY A 330 0.00 13.49 -3.03
N GLY A 331 0.82 12.67 -2.37
CA GLY A 331 1.83 13.15 -1.44
C GLY A 331 2.85 14.09 -2.10
N GLY A 332 3.26 13.80 -3.35
CA GLY A 332 4.10 14.69 -4.15
C GLY A 332 3.45 16.05 -4.41
N ARG A 333 2.19 16.08 -4.85
CA ARG A 333 1.41 17.30 -5.04
C ARG A 333 1.20 18.06 -3.73
N ALA A 334 0.94 17.34 -2.63
CA ALA A 334 0.82 17.94 -1.30
C ALA A 334 2.12 18.68 -0.90
N LEU A 335 3.30 18.09 -1.15
CA LEU A 335 4.58 18.76 -0.92
C LEU A 335 4.73 20.08 -1.71
N GLU A 336 4.25 20.11 -2.95
CA GLU A 336 4.28 21.33 -3.78
C GLU A 336 3.34 22.40 -3.21
N MET A 337 2.17 22.01 -2.72
CA MET A 337 1.20 22.93 -2.09
C MET A 337 1.69 23.49 -0.75
N PHE A 338 2.51 22.76 0.03
CA PHE A 338 3.07 23.25 1.29
C PHE A 338 3.87 24.55 1.13
N ASP A 339 4.65 24.68 0.08
CA ASP A 339 5.48 25.85 -0.15
C ASP A 339 4.68 27.05 -0.67
N GLU A 340 3.56 26.81 -1.36
CA GLU A 340 2.71 27.86 -1.92
C GLU A 340 1.78 28.48 -0.87
N ARG A 341 1.35 27.72 0.14
CA ARG A 341 0.29 28.12 1.10
C ARG A 341 0.75 28.20 2.57
N GLY A 342 2.03 27.98 2.86
CA GLY A 342 2.57 28.17 4.21
C GLY A 342 2.11 27.17 5.26
N GLY A 343 2.20 25.87 4.98
CA GLY A 343 2.14 24.82 6.02
C GLY A 343 0.79 24.41 6.60
N ASP A 344 -0.25 25.23 6.44
CA ASP A 344 -1.57 25.05 7.10
C ASP A 344 -2.62 24.29 6.25
N VAL A 345 -2.21 23.61 5.17
CA VAL A 345 -3.17 23.04 4.20
C VAL A 345 -3.69 21.68 4.63
N PHE A 346 -2.97 20.97 5.46
CA PHE A 346 -3.36 19.66 5.99
C PHE A 346 -3.03 19.64 7.49
N THR A 347 -3.89 18.99 8.29
CA THR A 347 -3.64 18.81 9.72
C THR A 347 -2.37 17.97 9.89
N VAL A 348 -1.22 18.66 9.92
CA VAL A 348 0.08 18.07 10.20
C VAL A 348 0.26 18.15 11.70
N GLU A 349 -0.17 17.09 12.41
CA GLU A 349 0.18 16.91 13.82
C GLU A 349 1.64 16.45 13.98
#